data_0fb767a1fb5427a2b42716c67d4db4c6
#
_entry.id   0fb767a1fb5427a2b42716c67d4db4c6
#
_cell.length_a   1.000
_cell.length_b   1.000
_cell.length_c   1.000
_cell.angle_alpha   90.00
_cell.angle_beta   90.00
_cell.angle_gamma   90.00
#
_symmetry.space_group_name_H-M   'P 1'
#
loop_
_entity.id
_entity.type
_entity.pdbx_description
1 polymer ?
#
loop_
_entity_poly.entity_id
_entity_poly.type
_entity_poly.pdbx_seq_one_letter_code
_entity_poly.pdbx_strand_id
1 'polypeptide(L)'
;KYEGGSPSGSHKPNTAIPQAFYNAEEGIKKMVTETGAGQWGSALSFACQAFGIDLEVFQVAASYTSKPHRKTMMEIYGATVHPSPSERTDIGKQFLSQDPNTPGSLGIAISEAIEVARKEEGTRYALGSVLNHVLMHQSIIGLEALKQMEMAEDYPDIIVGCTGGGSNFTGLFSPFAKNNMELNKKTVIRAVEPQACPSLTKGVYTYDFGDSVGMAPVVKMHTLGSSFVPDPIHAGGLRYHGMAPLVSAMYEDNLIEAEAIGQRECFEAGQLFAKTEGIVPAPEATHAIASAIRAVKDADQRSEQVAVLTAMCGHGHFDMKAYENFLSGEIIDYDFPAEKVKVALESVQK
;
A
#
# COMPACT_ATOMS: atom_id res chain seq x y z
N LYS A 1 10.17 -11.39 6.26
CA LYS A 1 11.00 -10.17 6.21
C LYS A 1 10.26 -9.03 6.89
N TYR A 2 10.75 -8.57 8.05
CA TYR A 2 10.09 -7.58 8.89
C TYR A 2 10.62 -6.16 8.63
N GLU A 3 9.72 -5.25 8.26
CA GLU A 3 10.00 -3.84 7.98
C GLU A 3 9.37 -2.87 9.01
N GLY A 4 8.73 -3.39 10.06
CA GLY A 4 8.08 -2.59 11.10
C GLY A 4 9.03 -1.92 12.11
N GLY A 5 10.32 -2.24 12.09
CA GLY A 5 11.34 -1.64 12.96
C GLY A 5 11.80 -0.23 12.56
N SER A 6 11.29 0.32 11.46
CA SER A 6 11.64 1.65 10.99
C SER A 6 10.98 2.77 11.83
N PRO A 7 11.44 4.03 11.75
CA PRO A 7 10.84 5.15 12.48
C PRO A 7 9.34 5.37 12.21
N SER A 8 8.84 4.99 11.04
CA SER A 8 7.41 5.07 10.71
C SER A 8 6.64 3.77 10.98
N GLY A 9 7.32 2.72 11.42
CA GLY A 9 6.74 1.42 11.68
C GLY A 9 6.36 0.63 10.42
N SER A 10 6.97 0.92 9.26
CA SER A 10 6.67 0.27 7.98
C SER A 10 7.85 0.33 7.00
N HIS A 11 7.70 -0.35 5.84
CA HIS A 11 8.69 -0.35 4.74
C HIS A 11 8.88 1.01 4.04
N LYS A 12 7.99 1.97 4.26
CA LYS A 12 7.92 3.21 3.46
C LYS A 12 9.14 4.15 3.56
N PRO A 13 9.93 4.19 4.66
CA PRO A 13 11.16 4.97 4.68
C PRO A 13 12.17 4.62 3.58
N ASN A 14 12.15 3.38 3.07
CA ASN A 14 13.03 2.96 1.97
C ASN A 14 12.87 3.81 0.70
N THR A 15 11.68 4.39 0.48
CA THR A 15 11.44 5.33 -0.63
C THR A 15 11.33 6.79 -0.16
N ALA A 16 10.86 7.03 1.07
CA ALA A 16 10.72 8.39 1.59
C ALA A 16 12.07 9.11 1.71
N ILE A 17 13.08 8.41 2.24
CA ILE A 17 14.42 8.96 2.42
C ILE A 17 15.06 9.35 1.08
N PRO A 18 15.13 8.49 0.05
CA PRO A 18 15.67 8.90 -1.25
C PRO A 18 14.88 10.03 -1.91
N GLN A 19 13.55 10.02 -1.84
CA GLN A 19 12.75 11.10 -2.41
C GLN A 19 13.03 12.45 -1.73
N ALA A 20 13.08 12.48 -0.40
CA ALA A 20 13.41 13.71 0.32
C ALA A 20 14.86 14.17 0.05
N PHE A 21 15.82 13.23 0.04
CA PHE A 21 17.22 13.51 -0.27
C PHE A 21 17.39 14.17 -1.64
N TYR A 22 16.88 13.57 -2.71
CA TYR A 22 17.03 14.11 -4.06
C TYR A 22 16.31 15.46 -4.23
N ASN A 23 15.16 15.66 -3.59
CA ASN A 23 14.49 16.96 -3.59
C ASN A 23 15.31 18.03 -2.83
N ALA A 24 15.94 17.67 -1.71
CA ALA A 24 16.83 18.57 -0.99
C ALA A 24 18.06 18.96 -1.82
N GLU A 25 18.70 18.01 -2.54
CA GLU A 25 19.81 18.27 -3.46
C GLU A 25 19.42 19.21 -4.61
N GLU A 26 18.16 19.16 -5.09
CA GLU A 26 17.61 20.10 -6.06
C GLU A 26 17.22 21.45 -5.45
N GLY A 27 17.41 21.65 -4.15
CA GLY A 27 17.09 22.91 -3.44
C GLY A 27 15.61 23.09 -3.13
N ILE A 28 14.78 22.05 -3.26
CA ILE A 28 13.35 22.08 -2.94
C ILE A 28 13.17 22.29 -1.44
N LYS A 29 12.26 23.20 -1.07
CA LYS A 29 11.97 23.56 0.32
C LYS A 29 10.62 23.07 0.81
N LYS A 30 9.72 22.70 -0.10
CA LYS A 30 8.39 22.20 0.24
C LYS A 30 8.01 21.00 -0.62
N MET A 31 7.51 19.97 0.04
CA MET A 31 6.87 18.83 -0.61
C MET A 31 5.41 18.70 -0.18
N VAL A 32 4.60 18.09 -1.02
CA VAL A 32 3.21 17.76 -0.73
C VAL A 32 2.95 16.32 -1.14
N THR A 33 2.07 15.65 -0.39
CA THR A 33 1.73 14.25 -0.66
C THR A 33 0.34 13.90 -0.15
N GLU A 34 -0.16 12.78 -0.65
CA GLU A 34 -1.30 12.09 -0.07
C GLU A 34 -0.86 11.02 0.94
N THR A 35 -1.82 10.52 1.72
CA THR A 35 -1.65 9.27 2.47
C THR A 35 -2.99 8.59 2.74
N GLY A 36 -3.07 7.28 2.59
CA GLY A 36 -4.25 6.49 2.92
C GLY A 36 -4.38 6.29 4.44
N ALA A 37 -3.78 5.23 4.97
CA ALA A 37 -3.79 4.90 6.39
C ALA A 37 -2.87 5.77 7.27
N GLY A 38 -2.01 6.61 6.66
CA GLY A 38 -1.05 7.47 7.34
C GLY A 38 0.39 6.95 7.36
N GLN A 39 0.65 5.71 6.93
CA GLN A 39 2.01 5.14 6.93
C GLN A 39 2.96 5.88 5.99
N TRP A 40 2.50 6.24 4.79
CA TRP A 40 3.31 7.02 3.84
C TRP A 40 3.57 8.42 4.35
N GLY A 41 2.53 9.12 4.80
CA GLY A 41 2.67 10.46 5.41
C GLY A 41 3.67 10.45 6.56
N SER A 42 3.60 9.48 7.48
CA SER A 42 4.55 9.35 8.61
C SER A 42 5.99 9.13 8.13
N ALA A 43 6.20 8.30 7.11
CA ALA A 43 7.54 8.03 6.58
C ALA A 43 8.13 9.26 5.89
N LEU A 44 7.32 9.96 5.08
CA LEU A 44 7.79 11.15 4.37
C LEU A 44 7.99 12.33 5.34
N SER A 45 7.14 12.47 6.37
CA SER A 45 7.33 13.51 7.41
C SER A 45 8.68 13.33 8.12
N PHE A 46 9.02 12.11 8.52
CA PHE A 46 10.32 11.79 9.08
C PHE A 46 11.47 12.15 8.13
N ALA A 47 11.37 11.76 6.86
CA ALA A 47 12.42 12.02 5.88
C ALA A 47 12.56 13.52 5.57
N CYS A 48 11.45 14.22 5.36
CA CYS A 48 11.46 15.67 5.11
C CYS A 48 12.08 16.46 6.28
N GLN A 49 11.75 16.09 7.52
CA GLN A 49 12.36 16.68 8.70
C GLN A 49 13.88 16.50 8.72
N ALA A 50 14.38 15.31 8.34
CA ALA A 50 15.82 15.03 8.31
C ALA A 50 16.58 15.88 7.28
N PHE A 51 15.92 16.28 6.19
CA PHE A 51 16.51 17.09 5.10
C PHE A 51 16.07 18.55 5.07
N GLY A 52 15.33 19.02 6.08
CA GLY A 52 14.92 20.42 6.20
C GLY A 52 13.93 20.87 5.12
N ILE A 53 12.99 19.98 4.75
CA ILE A 53 11.93 20.21 3.78
C ILE A 53 10.58 20.30 4.51
N ASP A 54 9.80 21.35 4.26
CA ASP A 54 8.43 21.47 4.74
C ASP A 54 7.53 20.44 4.05
N LEU A 55 6.60 19.83 4.79
CA LEU A 55 5.69 18.84 4.24
C LEU A 55 4.23 19.16 4.53
N GLU A 56 3.40 19.09 3.48
CA GLU A 56 1.94 19.15 3.56
C GLU A 56 1.34 17.81 3.13
N VAL A 57 0.46 17.24 3.96
CA VAL A 57 -0.07 15.86 3.78
C VAL A 57 -1.60 15.89 3.71
N PHE A 58 -2.18 15.27 2.66
CA PHE A 58 -3.60 15.01 2.52
C PHE A 58 -3.90 13.57 2.92
N GLN A 59 -4.53 13.37 4.09
CA GLN A 59 -4.87 12.05 4.61
C GLN A 59 -6.33 11.71 4.32
N VAL A 60 -6.61 10.54 3.77
CA VAL A 60 -7.97 10.04 3.53
C VAL A 60 -8.84 10.18 4.80
N ALA A 61 -9.99 10.87 4.70
CA ALA A 61 -10.82 11.30 5.82
C ALA A 61 -11.22 10.16 6.76
N ALA A 62 -11.57 8.99 6.22
CA ALA A 62 -11.87 7.79 7.02
C ALA A 62 -10.69 7.38 7.93
N SER A 63 -9.46 7.46 7.43
CA SER A 63 -8.26 7.14 8.21
C SER A 63 -7.84 8.27 9.14
N TYR A 64 -8.03 9.52 8.72
CA TYR A 64 -7.75 10.70 9.55
C TYR A 64 -8.55 10.64 10.86
N THR A 65 -9.80 10.21 10.81
CA THR A 65 -10.67 10.08 11.99
C THR A 65 -10.38 8.80 12.79
N SER A 66 -10.20 7.65 12.12
CA SER A 66 -10.06 6.36 12.80
C SER A 66 -8.63 6.07 13.30
N LYS A 67 -7.62 6.79 12.80
CA LYS A 67 -6.19 6.59 13.15
C LYS A 67 -5.52 7.90 13.61
N PRO A 68 -5.99 8.54 14.70
CA PRO A 68 -5.52 9.87 15.10
C PRO A 68 -4.02 9.90 15.45
N HIS A 69 -3.47 8.80 15.95
CA HIS A 69 -2.05 8.70 16.30
C HIS A 69 -1.12 8.82 15.09
N ARG A 70 -1.57 8.44 13.88
CA ARG A 70 -0.79 8.65 12.65
C ARG A 70 -0.67 10.14 12.32
N LYS A 71 -1.76 10.90 12.45
CA LYS A 71 -1.74 12.35 12.32
C LYS A 71 -0.77 12.97 13.34
N THR A 72 -0.93 12.64 14.61
CA THR A 72 -0.05 13.16 15.68
C THR A 72 1.41 12.87 15.39
N MET A 73 1.75 11.68 14.90
CA MET A 73 3.12 11.34 14.52
C MET A 73 3.66 12.21 13.38
N MET A 74 2.86 12.45 12.33
CA MET A 74 3.23 13.35 11.23
C MET A 74 3.47 14.79 11.73
N GLU A 75 2.61 15.28 12.61
CA GLU A 75 2.73 16.62 13.21
C GLU A 75 3.96 16.73 14.14
N ILE A 76 4.30 15.66 14.89
CA ILE A 76 5.54 15.61 15.69
C ILE A 76 6.78 15.74 14.79
N TYR A 77 6.75 15.16 13.58
CA TYR A 77 7.80 15.32 12.59
C TYR A 77 7.71 16.63 11.78
N GLY A 78 6.81 17.54 12.16
CA GLY A 78 6.70 18.88 11.59
C GLY A 78 5.82 19.00 10.34
N ALA A 79 5.09 17.96 9.94
CA ALA A 79 4.19 18.06 8.80
C ALA A 79 2.86 18.76 9.14
N THR A 80 2.29 19.46 8.16
CA THR A 80 0.90 19.95 8.20
C THR A 80 -0.01 18.88 7.59
N VAL A 81 -1.07 18.45 8.32
CA VAL A 81 -1.94 17.34 7.89
C VAL A 81 -3.38 17.80 7.72
N HIS A 82 -3.95 17.55 6.54
CA HIS A 82 -5.34 17.85 6.20
C HIS A 82 -6.13 16.54 6.01
N PRO A 83 -7.42 16.48 6.44
CA PRO A 83 -8.31 15.42 5.97
C PRO A 83 -8.58 15.59 4.47
N SER A 84 -8.71 14.53 3.71
CA SER A 84 -9.05 14.56 2.29
C SER A 84 -10.35 13.80 2.02
N PRO A 85 -11.37 14.47 1.40
CA PRO A 85 -11.35 15.85 0.86
C PRO A 85 -11.26 16.94 1.92
N SER A 86 -10.71 18.09 1.54
CA SER A 86 -10.47 19.24 2.44
C SER A 86 -10.98 20.57 1.89
N GLU A 87 -11.17 21.55 2.77
CA GLU A 87 -11.45 22.94 2.37
C GLU A 87 -10.19 23.68 1.85
N ARG A 88 -9.01 23.04 1.90
CA ARG A 88 -7.71 23.61 1.50
C ARG A 88 -7.58 23.77 -0.01
N THR A 89 -8.21 22.91 -0.79
CA THR A 89 -8.12 22.83 -2.25
C THR A 89 -9.47 23.05 -2.92
N ASP A 90 -9.47 23.44 -4.18
CA ASP A 90 -10.73 23.60 -4.94
C ASP A 90 -11.33 22.22 -5.26
N ILE A 91 -10.47 21.21 -5.52
CA ILE A 91 -10.89 19.83 -5.71
C ILE A 91 -11.55 19.29 -4.44
N GLY A 92 -10.94 19.48 -3.27
CA GLY A 92 -11.51 19.06 -2.00
C GLY A 92 -12.87 19.68 -1.74
N LYS A 93 -13.04 21.00 -1.94
CA LYS A 93 -14.30 21.71 -1.83
C LYS A 93 -15.36 21.13 -2.78
N GLN A 94 -14.98 20.79 -4.02
CA GLN A 94 -15.91 20.20 -5.00
C GLN A 94 -16.46 18.86 -4.50
N PHE A 95 -15.61 17.96 -3.99
CA PHE A 95 -16.05 16.67 -3.43
C PHE A 95 -16.90 16.85 -2.17
N LEU A 96 -16.53 17.74 -1.26
CA LEU A 96 -17.32 18.05 -0.06
C LEU A 96 -18.69 18.66 -0.38
N SER A 97 -18.80 19.42 -1.47
CA SER A 97 -20.09 19.96 -1.91
C SER A 97 -21.04 18.89 -2.47
N GLN A 98 -20.51 17.78 -3.01
CA GLN A 98 -21.30 16.65 -3.51
C GLN A 98 -21.70 15.69 -2.38
N ASP A 99 -20.77 15.39 -1.47
CA ASP A 99 -21.00 14.56 -0.29
C ASP A 99 -20.16 15.05 0.89
N PRO A 100 -20.75 15.83 1.81
CA PRO A 100 -20.03 16.32 3.00
C PRO A 100 -19.55 15.23 3.95
N ASN A 101 -20.10 14.01 3.86
CA ASN A 101 -19.80 12.88 4.71
C ASN A 101 -18.93 11.81 4.01
N THR A 102 -18.42 12.11 2.83
CA THR A 102 -17.62 11.15 2.07
C THR A 102 -16.43 10.63 2.91
N PRO A 103 -16.17 9.31 2.90
CA PRO A 103 -14.99 8.74 3.58
C PRO A 103 -13.67 9.15 2.91
N GLY A 104 -13.74 9.77 1.73
CA GLY A 104 -12.61 10.06 0.89
C GLY A 104 -12.00 8.83 0.23
N SER A 105 -11.08 9.07 -0.70
CA SER A 105 -10.29 8.02 -1.36
C SER A 105 -8.85 8.45 -1.54
N LEU A 106 -7.97 7.51 -1.80
CA LEU A 106 -6.57 7.83 -2.12
C LEU A 106 -6.47 8.65 -3.42
N GLY A 107 -7.32 8.35 -4.41
CA GLY A 107 -7.38 9.11 -5.67
C GLY A 107 -7.76 10.58 -5.47
N ILE A 108 -8.71 10.89 -4.58
CA ILE A 108 -9.05 12.29 -4.22
C ILE A 108 -7.86 12.96 -3.54
N ALA A 109 -7.23 12.31 -2.57
CA ALA A 109 -6.08 12.87 -1.85
C ALA A 109 -4.89 13.14 -2.78
N ILE A 110 -4.64 12.27 -3.77
CA ILE A 110 -3.65 12.48 -4.85
C ILE A 110 -4.00 13.74 -5.64
N SER A 111 -5.26 13.90 -6.05
CA SER A 111 -5.70 15.07 -6.82
C SER A 111 -5.50 16.38 -6.05
N GLU A 112 -5.82 16.40 -4.75
CA GLU A 112 -5.60 17.57 -3.89
C GLU A 112 -4.11 17.91 -3.75
N ALA A 113 -3.26 16.90 -3.52
CA ALA A 113 -1.82 17.08 -3.41
C ALA A 113 -1.20 17.61 -4.73
N ILE A 114 -1.63 17.08 -5.88
CA ILE A 114 -1.19 17.57 -7.19
C ILE A 114 -1.67 19.01 -7.44
N GLU A 115 -2.90 19.36 -7.03
CA GLU A 115 -3.40 20.71 -7.14
C GLU A 115 -2.49 21.71 -6.40
N VAL A 116 -2.09 21.40 -5.17
CA VAL A 116 -1.16 22.25 -4.39
C VAL A 116 0.19 22.34 -5.10
N ALA A 117 0.77 21.23 -5.53
CA ALA A 117 2.06 21.22 -6.24
C ALA A 117 2.03 22.05 -7.54
N ARG A 118 0.89 22.10 -8.23
CA ARG A 118 0.72 22.92 -9.45
C ARG A 118 0.55 24.42 -9.20
N LYS A 119 -0.10 24.77 -8.09
CA LYS A 119 -0.42 26.16 -7.74
C LYS A 119 0.70 26.87 -6.99
N GLU A 120 1.54 26.14 -6.26
CA GLU A 120 2.59 26.69 -5.43
C GLU A 120 3.96 26.47 -6.06
N GLU A 121 4.59 27.52 -6.55
CA GLU A 121 5.92 27.47 -7.15
C GLU A 121 6.96 26.91 -6.17
N GLY A 122 7.86 26.06 -6.66
CA GLY A 122 8.89 25.42 -5.83
C GLY A 122 8.39 24.26 -4.96
N THR A 123 7.08 23.92 -5.01
CA THR A 123 6.53 22.75 -4.32
C THR A 123 6.60 21.52 -5.21
N ARG A 124 7.00 20.37 -4.64
CA ARG A 124 7.05 19.08 -5.35
C ARG A 124 6.08 18.07 -4.74
N TYR A 125 5.40 17.35 -5.62
CA TYR A 125 4.57 16.21 -5.23
C TYR A 125 5.41 14.93 -5.08
N ALA A 126 5.19 14.20 -4.00
CA ALA A 126 5.80 12.89 -3.76
C ALA A 126 4.75 11.80 -3.65
N LEU A 127 5.04 10.63 -4.21
CA LEU A 127 4.16 9.46 -4.19
C LEU A 127 4.87 8.26 -3.56
N GLY A 128 4.22 7.59 -2.62
CA GLY A 128 4.80 6.51 -1.82
C GLY A 128 4.51 5.09 -2.29
N SER A 129 3.99 4.90 -3.52
CA SER A 129 3.60 3.60 -4.06
C SER A 129 3.50 3.64 -5.60
N VAL A 130 3.15 2.53 -6.25
CA VAL A 130 2.71 2.40 -7.66
C VAL A 130 3.80 2.64 -8.71
N LEU A 131 4.56 3.73 -8.62
CA LEU A 131 5.51 4.12 -9.68
C LEU A 131 6.84 3.37 -9.59
N ASN A 132 7.46 3.14 -10.76
CA ASN A 132 8.68 2.31 -10.87
C ASN A 132 9.84 2.77 -9.98
N HIS A 133 10.04 4.08 -9.78
CA HIS A 133 11.09 4.57 -8.88
C HIS A 133 10.84 4.14 -7.42
N VAL A 134 9.57 4.13 -6.97
CA VAL A 134 9.20 3.63 -5.65
C VAL A 134 9.47 2.13 -5.54
N LEU A 135 9.04 1.35 -6.54
CA LEU A 135 9.28 -0.09 -6.58
C LEU A 135 10.79 -0.41 -6.54
N MET A 136 11.58 0.35 -7.28
CA MET A 136 13.05 0.23 -7.29
C MET A 136 13.65 0.56 -5.91
N HIS A 137 13.24 1.63 -5.25
CA HIS A 137 13.70 1.95 -3.89
C HIS A 137 13.35 0.84 -2.89
N GLN A 138 12.19 0.21 -3.05
CA GLN A 138 11.77 -0.90 -2.19
C GLN A 138 12.54 -2.20 -2.44
N SER A 139 13.27 -2.33 -3.54
CA SER A 139 14.02 -3.56 -3.85
C SER A 139 15.08 -3.91 -2.79
N ILE A 140 15.48 -2.96 -1.96
CA ILE A 140 16.36 -3.21 -0.81
C ILE A 140 15.79 -4.30 0.12
N ILE A 141 14.45 -4.39 0.25
CA ILE A 141 13.77 -5.42 1.06
C ILE A 141 14.15 -6.82 0.57
N GLY A 142 14.04 -7.04 -0.74
CA GLY A 142 14.35 -8.32 -1.35
C GLY A 142 15.86 -8.61 -1.43
N LEU A 143 16.69 -7.58 -1.65
CA LEU A 143 18.14 -7.72 -1.64
C LEU A 143 18.66 -8.16 -0.26
N GLU A 144 18.10 -7.58 0.81
CA GLU A 144 18.39 -8.01 2.19
C GLU A 144 17.81 -9.41 2.45
N ALA A 145 16.59 -9.70 1.99
CA ALA A 145 15.96 -11.01 2.15
C ALA A 145 16.79 -12.12 1.48
N LEU A 146 17.35 -11.89 0.29
CA LEU A 146 18.27 -12.84 -0.36
C LEU A 146 19.47 -13.16 0.54
N LYS A 147 20.08 -12.14 1.15
CA LYS A 147 21.21 -12.34 2.08
C LYS A 147 20.79 -13.11 3.33
N GLN A 148 19.61 -12.83 3.86
CA GLN A 148 19.08 -13.51 5.04
C GLN A 148 18.75 -14.98 4.74
N MET A 149 18.19 -15.27 3.56
CA MET A 149 17.95 -16.66 3.11
C MET A 149 19.27 -17.42 2.90
N GLU A 150 20.27 -16.77 2.30
CA GLU A 150 21.62 -17.35 2.19
C GLU A 150 22.23 -17.69 3.56
N MET A 151 22.08 -16.79 4.56
CA MET A 151 22.54 -17.04 5.94
C MET A 151 21.77 -18.17 6.63
N ALA A 152 20.52 -18.36 6.27
CA ALA A 152 19.66 -19.45 6.76
C ALA A 152 19.91 -20.78 6.02
N GLU A 153 20.79 -20.79 5.01
CA GLU A 153 21.04 -21.94 4.12
C GLU A 153 19.76 -22.48 3.48
N ASP A 154 18.83 -21.55 3.12
CA ASP A 154 17.51 -21.88 2.58
C ASP A 154 17.16 -20.99 1.38
N TYR A 155 16.10 -21.33 0.64
CA TYR A 155 15.59 -20.55 -0.47
C TYR A 155 14.07 -20.67 -0.53
N PRO A 156 13.31 -19.58 -0.79
CA PRO A 156 11.86 -19.64 -0.71
C PRO A 156 11.25 -20.39 -1.89
N ASP A 157 10.35 -21.33 -1.59
CA ASP A 157 9.47 -21.96 -2.57
C ASP A 157 8.33 -21.01 -2.97
N ILE A 158 7.86 -20.22 -2.00
CA ILE A 158 6.75 -19.26 -2.20
C ILE A 158 7.13 -17.92 -1.56
N ILE A 159 6.90 -16.82 -2.30
CA ILE A 159 6.96 -15.45 -1.78
C ILE A 159 5.56 -14.87 -1.77
N VAL A 160 5.14 -14.35 -0.62
CA VAL A 160 3.80 -13.79 -0.42
C VAL A 160 3.90 -12.33 0.04
N GLY A 161 3.13 -11.44 -0.55
CA GLY A 161 3.07 -10.05 -0.09
C GLY A 161 1.72 -9.40 -0.33
N CYS A 162 1.27 -8.58 0.60
CA CYS A 162 0.03 -7.82 0.44
C CYS A 162 0.22 -6.70 -0.60
N THR A 163 -0.85 -6.43 -1.36
CA THR A 163 -0.83 -5.41 -2.42
C THR A 163 -1.98 -4.43 -2.28
N GLY A 164 -1.62 -3.13 -2.18
CA GLY A 164 -2.45 -2.01 -2.59
C GLY A 164 -1.93 -1.54 -3.95
N GLY A 165 -0.96 -0.61 -3.98
CA GLY A 165 -0.23 -0.27 -5.21
C GLY A 165 0.93 -1.22 -5.56
N GLY A 166 1.26 -2.21 -4.72
CA GLY A 166 2.24 -3.25 -5.00
C GLY A 166 3.69 -2.96 -4.62
N SER A 167 4.01 -1.83 -3.95
CA SER A 167 5.40 -1.42 -3.73
C SER A 167 6.19 -2.34 -2.79
N ASN A 168 5.63 -2.71 -1.62
CA ASN A 168 6.31 -3.63 -0.69
C ASN A 168 6.47 -5.03 -1.29
N PHE A 169 5.44 -5.50 -1.97
CA PHE A 169 5.43 -6.79 -2.64
C PHE A 169 6.53 -6.86 -3.71
N THR A 170 6.57 -5.87 -4.62
CA THR A 170 7.63 -5.79 -5.64
C THR A 170 9.01 -5.66 -5.00
N GLY A 171 9.14 -4.85 -3.96
CA GLY A 171 10.38 -4.70 -3.22
C GLY A 171 10.92 -6.02 -2.70
N LEU A 172 10.06 -6.88 -2.16
CA LEU A 172 10.44 -8.19 -1.67
C LEU A 172 10.78 -9.16 -2.81
N PHE A 173 9.90 -9.29 -3.81
CA PHE A 173 10.03 -10.38 -4.78
C PHE A 173 11.01 -10.09 -5.92
N SER A 174 11.31 -8.83 -6.25
CA SER A 174 12.02 -8.47 -7.49
C SER A 174 13.36 -9.20 -7.71
N PRO A 175 14.26 -9.36 -6.72
CA PRO A 175 15.48 -10.11 -6.94
C PRO A 175 15.25 -11.63 -7.08
N PHE A 176 14.21 -12.16 -6.49
CA PHE A 176 13.82 -13.58 -6.65
C PHE A 176 13.19 -13.83 -8.02
N ALA A 177 12.37 -12.90 -8.52
CA ALA A 177 11.85 -12.96 -9.88
C ALA A 177 13.00 -12.93 -10.92
N LYS A 178 14.01 -12.08 -10.69
CA LYS A 178 15.24 -12.10 -11.50
C LYS A 178 15.90 -13.47 -11.47
N ASN A 179 16.03 -14.09 -10.30
CA ASN A 179 16.62 -15.43 -10.17
C ASN A 179 15.76 -16.51 -10.86
N ASN A 180 14.43 -16.37 -10.86
CA ASN A 180 13.56 -17.25 -11.64
C ASN A 180 13.88 -17.19 -13.14
N MET A 181 14.08 -15.98 -13.67
CA MET A 181 14.37 -15.76 -15.09
C MET A 181 15.80 -16.14 -15.50
N GLU A 182 16.80 -15.77 -14.69
CA GLU A 182 18.21 -15.91 -15.04
C GLU A 182 18.82 -17.24 -14.55
N LEU A 183 18.38 -17.75 -13.40
CA LEU A 183 18.94 -18.94 -12.74
C LEU A 183 17.98 -20.13 -12.74
N ASN A 184 16.87 -20.04 -13.48
CA ASN A 184 15.82 -21.06 -13.56
C ASN A 184 15.31 -21.56 -12.20
N LYS A 185 15.29 -20.67 -11.19
CA LYS A 185 14.60 -20.93 -9.93
C LYS A 185 13.08 -21.01 -10.18
N LYS A 186 12.34 -21.62 -9.26
CA LYS A 186 10.90 -21.88 -9.43
C LYS A 186 10.06 -21.32 -8.27
N THR A 187 10.54 -20.26 -7.65
CA THR A 187 9.79 -19.59 -6.57
C THR A 187 8.45 -19.09 -7.10
N VAL A 188 7.36 -19.52 -6.48
CA VAL A 188 6.02 -18.97 -6.70
C VAL A 188 5.95 -17.58 -6.08
N ILE A 189 5.42 -16.60 -6.79
CA ILE A 189 5.32 -15.22 -6.33
C ILE A 189 3.84 -14.85 -6.28
N ARG A 190 3.30 -14.61 -5.07
CA ARG A 190 1.86 -14.43 -4.84
C ARG A 190 1.54 -13.07 -4.26
N ALA A 191 0.76 -12.30 -5.01
CA ALA A 191 0.15 -11.04 -4.57
C ALA A 191 -1.13 -11.33 -3.76
N VAL A 192 -1.34 -10.62 -2.65
CA VAL A 192 -2.54 -10.79 -1.81
C VAL A 192 -3.27 -9.48 -1.69
N GLU A 193 -4.53 -9.46 -2.10
CA GLU A 193 -5.41 -8.31 -2.12
C GLU A 193 -6.54 -8.43 -1.09
N PRO A 194 -7.13 -7.32 -0.63
CA PRO A 194 -8.39 -7.38 0.10
C PRO A 194 -9.55 -7.71 -0.84
N GLN A 195 -10.47 -8.57 -0.40
CA GLN A 195 -11.67 -8.93 -1.16
C GLN A 195 -12.53 -7.72 -1.52
N ALA A 196 -12.51 -6.66 -0.72
CA ALA A 196 -13.24 -5.42 -0.96
C ALA A 196 -12.60 -4.48 -2.01
N CYS A 197 -11.33 -4.74 -2.40
CA CYS A 197 -10.58 -3.91 -3.34
C CYS A 197 -9.59 -4.74 -4.17
N PRO A 198 -10.06 -5.72 -4.96
CA PRO A 198 -9.23 -6.73 -5.61
C PRO A 198 -8.84 -6.30 -7.04
N SER A 199 -7.88 -5.37 -7.16
CA SER A 199 -7.51 -4.76 -8.44
C SER A 199 -6.90 -5.75 -9.44
N LEU A 200 -6.05 -6.69 -9.02
CA LEU A 200 -5.47 -7.72 -9.89
C LEU A 200 -6.49 -8.80 -10.27
N THR A 201 -7.19 -9.35 -9.25
CA THR A 201 -8.03 -10.54 -9.47
C THR A 201 -9.39 -10.23 -10.10
N LYS A 202 -9.88 -8.98 -10.00
CA LYS A 202 -11.21 -8.55 -10.49
C LYS A 202 -11.19 -7.27 -11.32
N GLY A 203 -10.07 -6.53 -11.35
CA GLY A 203 -9.91 -5.35 -12.19
C GLY A 203 -9.70 -5.69 -13.66
N VAL A 204 -9.71 -4.67 -14.50
CA VAL A 204 -9.43 -4.78 -15.93
C VAL A 204 -8.03 -4.24 -16.23
N TYR A 205 -7.31 -4.89 -17.15
CA TYR A 205 -5.98 -4.44 -17.56
C TYR A 205 -6.10 -3.42 -18.70
N THR A 206 -6.04 -2.14 -18.35
CA THR A 206 -6.26 -1.05 -19.31
C THR A 206 -5.51 0.22 -18.88
N TYR A 207 -5.62 1.27 -19.69
CA TYR A 207 -5.09 2.60 -19.37
C TYR A 207 -6.08 3.32 -18.44
N ASP A 208 -5.59 3.83 -17.31
CA ASP A 208 -6.38 4.60 -16.36
C ASP A 208 -5.51 5.67 -15.67
N PHE A 209 -6.16 6.62 -15.00
CA PHE A 209 -5.51 7.65 -14.21
C PHE A 209 -5.14 7.14 -12.81
N GLY A 210 -4.03 7.65 -12.28
CA GLY A 210 -3.62 7.36 -10.90
C GLY A 210 -4.47 8.07 -9.83
N ASP A 211 -5.26 9.10 -10.23
CA ASP A 211 -6.07 9.94 -9.36
C ASP A 211 -7.52 10.07 -9.86
N SER A 212 -8.40 10.61 -9.00
CA SER A 212 -9.85 10.63 -9.28
C SER A 212 -10.32 11.68 -10.28
N VAL A 213 -9.50 12.70 -10.59
CA VAL A 213 -9.89 13.79 -11.52
C VAL A 213 -9.00 13.89 -12.77
N GLY A 214 -8.11 12.93 -12.98
CA GLY A 214 -7.27 12.85 -14.17
C GLY A 214 -6.12 13.86 -14.24
N MET A 215 -5.55 14.22 -13.10
CA MET A 215 -4.38 15.10 -13.01
C MET A 215 -3.05 14.34 -13.06
N ALA A 216 -3.04 13.09 -12.62
CA ALA A 216 -1.90 12.20 -12.70
C ALA A 216 -1.73 11.63 -14.12
N PRO A 217 -0.51 11.17 -14.50
CA PRO A 217 -0.33 10.49 -15.77
C PRO A 217 -1.20 9.24 -15.93
N VAL A 218 -1.67 9.02 -17.16
CA VAL A 218 -2.34 7.77 -17.56
C VAL A 218 -1.30 6.66 -17.63
N VAL A 219 -1.58 5.53 -17.01
CA VAL A 219 -0.71 4.36 -17.03
C VAL A 219 -1.51 3.09 -17.31
N LYS A 220 -0.88 2.11 -17.96
CA LYS A 220 -1.50 0.80 -18.21
C LYS A 220 -1.36 -0.06 -16.95
N MET A 221 -2.50 -0.43 -16.36
CA MET A 221 -2.54 -1.15 -15.08
C MET A 221 -3.81 -2.00 -14.95
N HIS A 222 -3.82 -2.94 -14.02
CA HIS A 222 -5.08 -3.49 -13.52
C HIS A 222 -5.77 -2.44 -12.67
N THR A 223 -7.01 -2.13 -12.98
CA THR A 223 -7.79 -1.07 -12.31
C THR A 223 -9.24 -1.49 -12.05
N LEU A 224 -9.79 -0.96 -10.96
CA LEU A 224 -11.21 -0.99 -10.63
C LEU A 224 -11.94 0.30 -11.09
N GLY A 225 -11.20 1.20 -11.76
CA GLY A 225 -11.64 2.53 -12.19
C GLY A 225 -11.20 3.64 -11.23
N SER A 226 -10.61 4.73 -11.77
CA SER A 226 -10.06 5.84 -10.99
C SER A 226 -11.08 6.61 -10.14
N SER A 227 -12.36 6.51 -10.45
CA SER A 227 -13.47 7.06 -9.64
C SER A 227 -13.98 6.10 -8.55
N PHE A 228 -13.47 4.85 -8.48
CA PHE A 228 -13.88 3.87 -7.48
C PHE A 228 -13.46 4.27 -6.07
N VAL A 229 -14.39 4.26 -5.14
CA VAL A 229 -14.16 4.49 -3.70
C VAL A 229 -14.33 3.16 -2.97
N PRO A 230 -13.23 2.53 -2.49
CA PRO A 230 -13.29 1.27 -1.76
C PRO A 230 -14.03 1.39 -0.42
N ASP A 231 -14.69 0.32 0.00
CA ASP A 231 -15.29 0.23 1.33
C ASP A 231 -14.25 0.41 2.45
N PRO A 232 -14.63 0.91 3.64
CA PRO A 232 -13.70 1.34 4.69
C PRO A 232 -13.14 0.16 5.52
N ILE A 233 -12.45 -0.78 4.86
CA ILE A 233 -11.70 -1.84 5.54
C ILE A 233 -10.56 -1.27 6.39
N HIS A 234 -10.15 -2.01 7.42
CA HIS A 234 -9.07 -1.57 8.32
C HIS A 234 -7.69 -1.52 7.68
N ALA A 235 -7.44 -2.35 6.66
CA ALA A 235 -6.21 -2.30 5.84
C ALA A 235 -6.24 -1.10 4.88
N GLY A 236 -6.20 0.12 5.40
CA GLY A 236 -6.33 1.36 4.64
C GLY A 236 -5.25 1.55 3.57
N GLY A 237 -4.06 0.99 3.76
CA GLY A 237 -2.97 1.01 2.78
C GLY A 237 -3.19 0.10 1.57
N LEU A 238 -4.21 -0.76 1.59
CA LEU A 238 -4.59 -1.60 0.45
C LEU A 238 -5.83 -1.08 -0.31
N ARG A 239 -6.37 0.08 0.06
CA ARG A 239 -7.55 0.71 -0.54
C ARG A 239 -7.16 1.62 -1.70
N TYR A 240 -6.69 1.04 -2.80
CA TYR A 240 -6.34 1.78 -4.01
C TYR A 240 -6.92 1.08 -5.25
N HIS A 241 -7.47 1.87 -6.17
CA HIS A 241 -8.19 1.36 -7.34
C HIS A 241 -7.30 0.69 -8.38
N GLY A 242 -5.98 1.00 -8.40
CA GLY A 242 -5.05 0.55 -9.45
C GLY A 242 -3.81 -0.14 -8.90
N MET A 243 -3.25 -1.01 -9.71
CA MET A 243 -2.00 -1.73 -9.42
C MET A 243 -0.83 -1.11 -10.18
N ALA A 244 0.37 -1.15 -9.59
CA ALA A 244 1.59 -0.71 -10.28
C ALA A 244 1.69 -1.32 -11.69
N PRO A 245 2.05 -0.54 -12.73
CA PRO A 245 2.16 -1.03 -14.10
C PRO A 245 3.07 -2.25 -14.23
N LEU A 246 4.20 -2.27 -13.54
CA LEU A 246 5.12 -3.42 -13.53
C LEU A 246 4.47 -4.67 -12.95
N VAL A 247 3.78 -4.56 -11.82
CA VAL A 247 3.09 -5.70 -11.19
C VAL A 247 1.97 -6.20 -12.10
N SER A 248 1.21 -5.29 -12.70
CA SER A 248 0.15 -5.61 -13.65
C SER A 248 0.69 -6.37 -14.88
N ALA A 249 1.80 -5.92 -15.46
CA ALA A 249 2.44 -6.61 -16.59
C ALA A 249 2.93 -8.01 -16.21
N MET A 250 3.56 -8.17 -15.05
CA MET A 250 4.02 -9.48 -14.57
C MET A 250 2.86 -10.45 -14.30
N TYR A 251 1.71 -9.94 -13.85
CA TYR A 251 0.51 -10.75 -13.66
C TYR A 251 -0.07 -11.22 -15.01
N GLU A 252 -0.18 -10.32 -16.00
CA GLU A 252 -0.60 -10.68 -17.37
C GLU A 252 0.32 -11.71 -18.04
N ASP A 253 1.62 -11.58 -17.79
CA ASP A 253 2.63 -12.51 -18.32
C ASP A 253 2.72 -13.83 -17.51
N ASN A 254 1.85 -14.05 -16.51
CA ASN A 254 1.83 -15.20 -15.63
C ASN A 254 3.17 -15.44 -14.89
N LEU A 255 3.92 -14.38 -14.60
CA LEU A 255 5.14 -14.43 -13.80
C LEU A 255 4.85 -14.35 -12.31
N ILE A 256 3.67 -13.88 -11.95
CA ILE A 256 3.14 -13.83 -10.58
C ILE A 256 1.69 -14.29 -10.58
N GLU A 257 1.22 -14.75 -9.43
CA GLU A 257 -0.19 -15.07 -9.20
C GLU A 257 -0.81 -14.12 -8.16
N ALA A 258 -2.14 -14.10 -8.04
CA ALA A 258 -2.83 -13.25 -7.10
C ALA A 258 -4.02 -13.97 -6.45
N GLU A 259 -4.31 -13.63 -5.19
CA GLU A 259 -5.52 -14.02 -4.48
C GLU A 259 -6.11 -12.88 -3.68
N ALA A 260 -7.42 -12.93 -3.44
CA ALA A 260 -8.13 -11.97 -2.61
C ALA A 260 -8.63 -12.65 -1.33
N ILE A 261 -8.45 -11.98 -0.16
CA ILE A 261 -8.80 -12.54 1.16
C ILE A 261 -9.68 -11.55 1.92
N GLY A 262 -10.69 -12.08 2.66
CA GLY A 262 -11.54 -11.31 3.55
C GLY A 262 -10.81 -10.83 4.81
N GLN A 263 -11.20 -9.68 5.34
CA GLN A 263 -10.46 -9.09 6.46
C GLN A 263 -10.59 -9.89 7.77
N ARG A 264 -11.66 -10.64 8.00
CA ARG A 264 -11.81 -11.48 9.21
C ARG A 264 -10.73 -12.55 9.26
N GLU A 265 -10.55 -13.31 8.18
CA GLU A 265 -9.48 -14.29 8.09
C GLU A 265 -8.10 -13.66 8.25
N CYS A 266 -7.90 -12.47 7.68
CA CYS A 266 -6.66 -11.73 7.84
C CYS A 266 -6.38 -11.37 9.31
N PHE A 267 -7.38 -10.91 10.07
CA PHE A 267 -7.21 -10.60 11.49
C PHE A 267 -7.01 -11.85 12.35
N GLU A 268 -7.68 -12.98 12.02
CA GLU A 268 -7.42 -14.28 12.66
C GLU A 268 -5.95 -14.71 12.47
N ALA A 269 -5.45 -14.59 11.25
CA ALA A 269 -4.05 -14.85 10.91
C ALA A 269 -3.09 -13.91 11.65
N GLY A 270 -3.42 -12.62 11.71
CA GLY A 270 -2.66 -11.60 12.44
C GLY A 270 -2.61 -11.88 13.95
N GLN A 271 -3.72 -12.29 14.54
CA GLN A 271 -3.76 -12.68 15.96
C GLN A 271 -2.92 -13.94 16.23
N LEU A 272 -3.00 -14.94 15.33
CA LEU A 272 -2.17 -16.13 15.45
C LEU A 272 -0.69 -15.76 15.39
N PHE A 273 -0.29 -14.96 14.40
CA PHE A 273 1.07 -14.49 14.23
C PHE A 273 1.57 -13.71 15.47
N ALA A 274 0.74 -12.84 16.04
CA ALA A 274 1.10 -12.10 17.25
C ALA A 274 1.34 -13.03 18.45
N LYS A 275 0.57 -14.12 18.57
CA LYS A 275 0.73 -15.11 19.65
C LYS A 275 1.98 -15.97 19.49
N THR A 276 2.39 -16.26 18.25
CA THR A 276 3.54 -17.14 17.97
C THR A 276 4.85 -16.37 17.86
N GLU A 277 4.82 -15.19 17.25
CA GLU A 277 6.03 -14.42 16.92
C GLU A 277 6.26 -13.20 17.82
N GLY A 278 5.28 -12.84 18.66
CA GLY A 278 5.39 -11.67 19.55
C GLY A 278 5.29 -10.31 18.82
N ILE A 279 4.89 -10.29 17.57
CA ILE A 279 4.77 -9.08 16.74
C ILE A 279 3.30 -8.90 16.34
N VAL A 280 2.70 -7.77 16.69
CA VAL A 280 1.35 -7.40 16.20
C VAL A 280 1.50 -6.81 14.80
N PRO A 281 1.00 -7.48 13.74
CA PRO A 281 1.14 -7.00 12.38
C PRO A 281 0.19 -5.84 12.07
N ALA A 282 0.58 -4.97 11.11
CA ALA A 282 -0.36 -4.02 10.53
C ALA A 282 -1.49 -4.77 9.80
N PRO A 283 -2.74 -4.23 9.77
CA PRO A 283 -3.86 -4.86 9.05
C PRO A 283 -3.56 -5.18 7.58
N GLU A 284 -2.69 -4.42 6.95
CA GLU A 284 -2.19 -4.72 5.61
C GLU A 284 -1.37 -6.02 5.57
N ALA A 285 -0.41 -6.16 6.48
CA ALA A 285 0.48 -7.32 6.54
C ALA A 285 -0.25 -8.63 6.87
N THR A 286 -1.39 -8.55 7.58
CA THR A 286 -2.19 -9.74 7.92
C THR A 286 -2.69 -10.50 6.69
N HIS A 287 -2.89 -9.81 5.55
CA HIS A 287 -3.27 -10.44 4.27
C HIS A 287 -2.17 -11.40 3.78
N ALA A 288 -0.93 -10.96 3.80
CA ALA A 288 0.20 -11.80 3.44
C ALA A 288 0.37 -12.98 4.41
N ILE A 289 0.18 -12.76 5.71
CA ILE A 289 0.24 -13.82 6.72
C ILE A 289 -0.87 -14.86 6.50
N ALA A 290 -2.11 -14.44 6.20
CA ALA A 290 -3.21 -15.35 5.92
C ALA A 290 -2.91 -16.26 4.73
N SER A 291 -2.39 -15.68 3.65
CA SER A 291 -1.97 -16.44 2.47
C SER A 291 -0.79 -17.39 2.77
N ALA A 292 0.18 -16.95 3.56
CA ALA A 292 1.28 -17.82 3.99
C ALA A 292 0.77 -19.03 4.78
N ILE A 293 -0.18 -18.82 5.70
CA ILE A 293 -0.81 -19.91 6.47
C ILE A 293 -1.57 -20.86 5.55
N ARG A 294 -2.29 -20.36 4.54
CA ARG A 294 -2.95 -21.21 3.52
C ARG A 294 -1.92 -22.06 2.78
N ALA A 295 -0.84 -21.46 2.30
CA ALA A 295 0.22 -22.16 1.58
C ALA A 295 0.86 -23.28 2.41
N VAL A 296 1.14 -23.03 3.69
CA VAL A 296 1.69 -24.05 4.60
C VAL A 296 0.69 -25.18 4.85
N LYS A 297 -0.59 -24.87 5.07
CA LYS A 297 -1.65 -25.89 5.27
C LYS A 297 -1.83 -26.76 4.03
N ASP A 298 -1.77 -26.16 2.83
CA ASP A 298 -1.88 -26.90 1.56
C ASP A 298 -0.68 -27.83 1.35
N ALA A 299 0.54 -27.40 1.70
CA ALA A 299 1.73 -28.24 1.67
C ALA A 299 1.66 -29.39 2.67
N ASP A 300 1.18 -29.13 3.90
CA ASP A 300 1.00 -30.15 4.94
C ASP A 300 0.02 -31.25 4.49
N GLN A 301 -1.11 -30.88 3.84
CA GLN A 301 -2.05 -31.84 3.28
C GLN A 301 -1.42 -32.75 2.21
N ARG A 302 -0.41 -32.26 1.49
CA ARG A 302 0.36 -33.03 0.51
C ARG A 302 1.59 -33.72 1.11
N SER A 303 1.82 -33.58 2.42
CA SER A 303 3.03 -34.04 3.12
C SER A 303 4.33 -33.50 2.49
N GLU A 304 4.29 -32.25 2.05
CA GLU A 304 5.42 -31.52 1.46
C GLU A 304 5.99 -30.49 2.46
N GLN A 305 7.30 -30.31 2.42
CA GLN A 305 7.93 -29.18 3.10
C GLN A 305 7.91 -27.96 2.18
N VAL A 306 7.64 -26.78 2.72
CA VAL A 306 7.61 -25.53 1.98
C VAL A 306 8.27 -24.40 2.78
N ALA A 307 9.17 -23.65 2.15
CA ALA A 307 9.72 -22.42 2.67
C ALA A 307 8.91 -21.23 2.14
N VAL A 308 8.21 -20.51 3.03
CA VAL A 308 7.39 -19.35 2.67
C VAL A 308 8.04 -18.07 3.17
N LEU A 309 8.43 -17.20 2.23
CA LEU A 309 8.94 -15.86 2.54
C LEU A 309 7.78 -14.84 2.44
N THR A 310 7.43 -14.20 3.56
CA THR A 310 6.36 -13.21 3.60
C THR A 310 6.86 -11.80 3.95
N ALA A 311 6.21 -10.78 3.37
CA ALA A 311 6.47 -9.38 3.69
C ALA A 311 5.69 -8.95 4.93
N MET A 312 6.35 -8.87 6.09
CA MET A 312 5.86 -8.16 7.27
C MET A 312 6.14 -6.66 7.13
N CYS A 313 5.34 -6.00 6.29
CA CYS A 313 5.59 -4.64 5.80
C CYS A 313 5.35 -3.51 6.83
N GLY A 314 4.79 -3.83 8.00
CA GLY A 314 4.59 -2.88 9.09
C GLY A 314 4.01 -3.52 10.35
N HIS A 315 4.20 -2.86 11.50
CA HIS A 315 3.59 -3.25 12.77
C HIS A 315 2.19 -2.61 12.96
N GLY A 316 1.36 -3.20 13.81
CA GLY A 316 -0.01 -2.79 14.10
C GLY A 316 -0.20 -1.88 15.32
N HIS A 317 0.86 -1.31 15.91
CA HIS A 317 0.74 -0.53 17.15
C HIS A 317 -0.10 0.75 16.97
N PHE A 318 -0.19 1.30 15.76
CA PHE A 318 -1.09 2.41 15.44
C PHE A 318 -2.50 1.96 15.00
N ASP A 319 -2.73 0.65 14.94
CA ASP A 319 -3.96 0.03 14.45
C ASP A 319 -4.67 -0.79 15.54
N MET A 320 -4.35 -0.54 16.81
CA MET A 320 -4.92 -1.29 17.95
C MET A 320 -6.45 -1.22 18.01
N LYS A 321 -7.05 -0.10 17.55
CA LYS A 321 -8.52 -0.01 17.45
C LYS A 321 -9.12 -1.02 16.48
N ALA A 322 -8.41 -1.37 15.41
CA ALA A 322 -8.85 -2.42 14.49
C ALA A 322 -8.84 -3.80 15.15
N TYR A 323 -7.81 -4.08 15.95
CA TYR A 323 -7.73 -5.32 16.73
C TYR A 323 -8.78 -5.36 17.87
N GLU A 324 -9.08 -4.22 18.50
CA GLU A 324 -10.17 -4.11 19.47
C GLU A 324 -11.51 -4.47 18.81
N ASN A 325 -11.81 -3.91 17.64
CA ASN A 325 -13.03 -4.23 16.87
C ASN A 325 -13.06 -5.70 16.43
N PHE A 326 -11.90 -6.30 16.13
CA PHE A 326 -11.81 -7.73 15.83
C PHE A 326 -12.14 -8.58 17.08
N LEU A 327 -11.54 -8.26 18.21
CA LEU A 327 -11.75 -9.01 19.46
C LEU A 327 -13.18 -8.87 20.00
N SER A 328 -13.85 -7.75 19.76
CA SER A 328 -15.26 -7.53 20.09
C SER A 328 -16.25 -8.15 19.08
N GLY A 329 -15.73 -8.71 17.96
CA GLY A 329 -16.58 -9.31 16.93
C GLY A 329 -17.26 -8.30 15.99
N GLU A 330 -16.81 -7.04 15.99
CA GLU A 330 -17.38 -5.96 15.18
C GLU A 330 -16.84 -5.93 13.74
N ILE A 331 -15.76 -6.67 13.44
CA ILE A 331 -15.22 -6.74 12.08
C ILE A 331 -16.17 -7.55 11.19
N ILE A 332 -16.52 -6.95 10.05
CA ILE A 332 -17.31 -7.58 9.00
C ILE A 332 -16.48 -7.69 7.71
N ASP A 333 -16.71 -8.71 6.93
CA ASP A 333 -16.18 -8.78 5.58
C ASP A 333 -17.03 -7.93 4.63
N TYR A 334 -16.36 -7.30 3.66
CA TYR A 334 -16.99 -6.63 2.54
C TYR A 334 -16.76 -7.46 1.30
N ASP A 335 -17.85 -7.84 0.64
CA ASP A 335 -17.79 -8.54 -0.64
C ASP A 335 -17.28 -7.62 -1.75
N PHE A 336 -16.86 -8.22 -2.87
CA PHE A 336 -16.49 -7.46 -4.05
C PHE A 336 -17.64 -6.56 -4.52
N PRO A 337 -17.47 -5.23 -4.56
CA PRO A 337 -18.55 -4.29 -4.86
C PRO A 337 -18.77 -4.14 -6.38
N ALA A 338 -19.23 -5.20 -7.04
CA ALA A 338 -19.30 -5.34 -8.49
C ALA A 338 -20.01 -4.16 -9.20
N GLU A 339 -21.13 -3.67 -8.66
CA GLU A 339 -21.88 -2.55 -9.28
C GLU A 339 -21.12 -1.22 -9.16
N LYS A 340 -20.45 -0.96 -8.03
CA LYS A 340 -19.61 0.24 -7.86
C LYS A 340 -18.44 0.23 -8.84
N VAL A 341 -17.79 -0.92 -9.00
CA VAL A 341 -16.66 -1.10 -9.92
C VAL A 341 -17.12 -0.97 -11.37
N LYS A 342 -18.25 -1.56 -11.74
CA LYS A 342 -18.81 -1.43 -13.08
C LYS A 342 -19.04 0.03 -13.47
N VAL A 343 -19.67 0.82 -12.59
CA VAL A 343 -19.90 2.26 -12.81
C VAL A 343 -18.56 3.01 -12.96
N ALA A 344 -17.58 2.71 -12.10
CA ALA A 344 -16.27 3.36 -12.17
C ALA A 344 -15.51 3.03 -13.47
N LEU A 345 -15.64 1.80 -13.98
CA LEU A 345 -15.02 1.38 -15.25
C LEU A 345 -15.66 1.99 -16.49
N GLU A 346 -16.91 2.45 -16.45
CA GLU A 346 -17.57 3.12 -17.58
C GLU A 346 -16.82 4.39 -18.02
N SER A 347 -16.12 5.05 -17.12
CA SER A 347 -15.28 6.24 -17.41
C SER A 347 -13.93 5.88 -18.03
N VAL A 348 -13.44 4.66 -17.83
CA VAL A 348 -12.11 4.20 -18.25
C VAL A 348 -12.13 3.67 -19.69
N GLN A 349 -13.25 3.15 -20.16
CA GLN A 349 -13.39 2.51 -21.49
C GLN A 349 -13.67 3.49 -22.64
N LYS A 350 -13.69 4.78 -22.38
CA LYS A 350 -13.86 5.83 -23.40
C LYS A 350 -12.53 6.51 -23.73
#